data_d6c7142a4226f1c5d67834c800aa3ac5
#
_entry.id   d6c7142a4226f1c5d67834c800aa3ac5
#
_cell.length_a   1.000
_cell.length_b   1.000
_cell.length_c   1.000
_cell.angle_alpha   90.00
_cell.angle_beta   90.00
_cell.angle_gamma   90.00
#
_symmetry.space_group_name_H-M   'P 1'
#
loop_
_entity.id
_entity.type
_entity.pdbx_description
1 polymer ?
#
loop_
_entity_poly.entity_id
_entity_poly.type
_entity_poly.pdbx_seq_one_letter_code
_entity_poly.pdbx_strand_id
1 'polypeptide(L)'
;MEAFPTTVQPAYSGFSKRSQPNIKKVRFADGFEQRQLAGIAAHQNGKIYNLIFQNISETASDEIEYFLNERALDQASFTFTPPSEESVKTGTYSQSGTTITVSITAHQLFANDSITVDFTSGSATDGTFSVVSLTNANTFVITAGSSATNSGNCTVTKSGTSNFVCESWSKSIPYVNRATINATFREVFEP
;
A
#
# COMPACT_ATOMS: atom_id res chain seq x y z
N MET A 1 -7.32 -11.17 9.79
CA MET A 1 -7.69 -9.80 9.41
C MET A 1 -8.65 -9.88 8.25
N GLU A 2 -9.73 -9.13 8.30
CA GLU A 2 -10.77 -9.17 7.29
C GLU A 2 -10.48 -8.14 6.19
N ALA A 3 -10.91 -8.44 4.95
CA ALA A 3 -10.74 -7.52 3.85
C ALA A 3 -11.99 -6.63 3.71
N PHE A 4 -11.78 -5.35 3.35
CA PHE A 4 -12.87 -4.46 3.01
C PHE A 4 -13.66 -5.00 1.81
N PRO A 5 -15.00 -4.88 1.78
CA PRO A 5 -15.81 -5.34 0.65
C PRO A 5 -15.33 -4.75 -0.69
N THR A 6 -15.02 -5.62 -1.65
CA THR A 6 -14.49 -5.21 -2.97
C THR A 6 -15.56 -5.03 -4.03
N THR A 7 -16.82 -5.24 -3.69
CA THR A 7 -17.99 -5.12 -4.60
C THR A 7 -18.11 -3.73 -5.21
N VAL A 8 -17.54 -2.71 -4.54
CA VAL A 8 -17.58 -1.33 -5.01
C VAL A 8 -16.21 -0.69 -4.83
N GLN A 9 -15.76 0.03 -5.87
CA GLN A 9 -14.53 0.82 -5.81
C GLN A 9 -14.86 2.28 -5.46
N PRO A 10 -13.99 2.97 -4.71
CA PRO A 10 -14.13 4.40 -4.47
C PRO A 10 -14.05 5.19 -5.78
N ALA A 11 -14.81 6.26 -5.86
CA ALA A 11 -14.70 7.19 -6.97
C ALA A 11 -13.39 7.98 -6.93
N TYR A 12 -12.78 8.22 -8.08
CA TYR A 12 -11.60 9.09 -8.16
C TYR A 12 -11.93 10.56 -7.84
N SER A 13 -13.16 10.98 -8.13
CA SER A 13 -13.64 12.31 -7.78
C SER A 13 -13.79 12.44 -6.27
N GLY A 14 -13.03 13.35 -5.68
CA GLY A 14 -13.01 13.57 -4.22
C GLY A 14 -12.09 12.63 -3.44
N PHE A 15 -11.42 11.69 -4.11
CA PHE A 15 -10.35 10.90 -3.49
C PHE A 15 -9.20 11.83 -3.08
N SER A 16 -8.77 11.72 -1.84
CA SER A 16 -7.58 12.43 -1.38
C SER A 16 -6.75 11.58 -0.43
N LYS A 17 -5.43 11.75 -0.52
CA LYS A 17 -4.42 11.10 0.31
C LYS A 17 -3.63 12.15 1.06
N ARG A 18 -3.49 11.97 2.35
CA ARG A 18 -2.66 12.80 3.22
C ARG A 18 -1.66 11.93 3.95
N SER A 19 -0.39 12.32 3.92
CA SER A 19 0.65 11.72 4.76
C SER A 19 0.67 12.38 6.13
N GLN A 20 0.79 11.60 7.18
CA GLN A 20 0.87 12.07 8.56
C GLN A 20 2.13 11.52 9.24
N PRO A 21 3.31 12.13 8.97
CA PRO A 21 4.55 11.67 9.55
C PRO A 21 4.58 11.89 11.06
N ASN A 22 5.02 10.87 11.80
CA ASN A 22 5.21 10.94 13.25
C ASN A 22 6.57 11.58 13.56
N ILE A 23 6.59 12.90 13.73
CA ILE A 23 7.82 13.67 13.98
C ILE A 23 7.93 13.99 15.46
N LYS A 24 8.90 13.34 16.14
CA LYS A 24 9.30 13.74 17.50
C LYS A 24 10.44 14.75 17.41
N LYS A 25 10.21 15.92 17.97
CA LYS A 25 11.19 17.01 17.98
C LYS A 25 11.35 17.64 19.35
N VAL A 26 12.59 17.99 19.68
CA VAL A 26 12.94 18.84 20.83
C VAL A 26 13.50 20.12 20.27
N ARG A 27 12.99 21.26 20.72
CA ARG A 27 13.48 22.57 20.32
C ARG A 27 14.18 23.24 21.50
N PHE A 28 15.37 23.73 21.28
CA PHE A 28 16.21 24.43 22.26
C PHE A 28 15.98 25.95 22.17
N ALA A 29 16.35 26.67 23.25
CA ALA A 29 16.12 28.11 23.37
C ALA A 29 16.88 28.95 22.31
N ASP A 30 17.97 28.44 21.77
CA ASP A 30 18.78 29.05 20.71
C ASP A 30 18.21 28.84 19.30
N GLY A 31 17.02 28.17 19.20
CA GLY A 31 16.37 27.85 17.91
C GLY A 31 16.82 26.53 17.29
N PHE A 32 17.81 25.84 17.88
CA PHE A 32 18.20 24.51 17.41
C PHE A 32 17.06 23.49 17.61
N GLU A 33 16.85 22.64 16.62
CA GLU A 33 15.83 21.59 16.64
C GLU A 33 16.49 20.22 16.43
N GLN A 34 16.34 19.34 17.41
CA GLN A 34 16.73 17.93 17.28
C GLN A 34 15.50 17.09 16.95
N ARG A 35 15.60 16.26 15.91
CA ARG A 35 14.58 15.28 15.54
C ARG A 35 15.06 13.89 15.86
N GLN A 36 14.18 13.09 16.44
CA GLN A 36 14.48 11.71 16.83
C GLN A 36 13.50 10.75 16.18
N LEU A 37 14.04 9.72 15.55
CA LEU A 37 13.27 8.57 15.10
C LEU A 37 12.86 7.74 16.31
N ALA A 38 11.56 7.51 16.48
CA ALA A 38 11.04 6.65 17.54
C ALA A 38 10.27 5.48 16.94
N GLY A 39 10.79 4.27 17.12
CA GLY A 39 10.24 3.04 16.55
C GLY A 39 10.81 2.72 15.16
N ILE A 40 10.07 1.94 14.39
CA ILE A 40 10.49 1.44 13.07
C ILE A 40 10.32 2.55 12.01
N ALA A 41 11.36 2.79 11.21
CA ALA A 41 11.36 3.85 10.19
C ALA A 41 10.21 3.71 9.17
N ALA A 42 9.86 2.49 8.77
CA ALA A 42 8.77 2.21 7.84
C ALA A 42 7.39 2.63 8.38
N HIS A 43 7.21 2.70 9.71
CA HIS A 43 5.96 3.03 10.37
C HIS A 43 5.81 4.53 10.72
N GLN A 44 6.76 5.37 10.27
CA GLN A 44 6.75 6.79 10.64
C GLN A 44 5.85 7.65 9.79
N ASN A 45 5.37 7.17 8.65
CA ASN A 45 4.58 7.96 7.71
C ASN A 45 3.25 7.27 7.39
N GLY A 46 2.36 7.21 8.37
CA GLY A 46 0.99 6.73 8.17
C GLY A 46 0.23 7.62 7.19
N LYS A 47 -0.64 7.01 6.42
CA LYS A 47 -1.45 7.69 5.40
C LYS A 47 -2.90 7.74 5.84
N ILE A 48 -3.56 8.84 5.49
CA ILE A 48 -4.99 9.01 5.69
C ILE A 48 -5.62 9.23 4.32
N TYR A 49 -6.67 8.47 4.04
CA TYR A 49 -7.40 8.51 2.79
C TYR A 49 -8.84 8.98 3.04
N ASN A 50 -9.28 9.99 2.31
CA ASN A 50 -10.69 10.32 2.22
C ASN A 50 -11.24 9.66 0.96
N LEU A 51 -12.20 8.78 1.15
CA LEU A 51 -12.80 7.93 0.12
C LEU A 51 -14.26 8.30 -0.07
N ILE A 52 -14.70 8.32 -1.31
CA ILE A 52 -16.10 8.55 -1.66
C ILE A 52 -16.58 7.37 -2.51
N PHE A 53 -17.53 6.60 -2.00
CA PHE A 53 -18.24 5.56 -2.74
C PHE A 53 -19.52 6.17 -3.29
N GLN A 54 -19.43 6.70 -4.50
CA GLN A 54 -20.49 7.53 -5.10
C GLN A 54 -21.39 6.72 -6.01
N ASN A 55 -22.71 7.01 -5.93
CA ASN A 55 -23.71 6.47 -6.84
C ASN A 55 -23.79 4.93 -6.83
N ILE A 56 -23.59 4.32 -5.68
CA ILE A 56 -23.69 2.89 -5.44
C ILE A 56 -25.14 2.47 -5.12
N SER A 57 -25.47 1.19 -5.28
CA SER A 57 -26.79 0.68 -4.86
C SER A 57 -26.96 0.77 -3.34
N GLU A 58 -28.18 0.89 -2.87
CA GLU A 58 -28.44 0.86 -1.42
C GLU A 58 -27.92 -0.44 -0.80
N THR A 59 -28.12 -1.60 -1.45
CA THR A 59 -27.61 -2.90 -0.97
C THR A 59 -26.09 -2.87 -0.78
N ALA A 60 -25.34 -2.35 -1.76
CA ALA A 60 -23.88 -2.25 -1.63
C ALA A 60 -23.47 -1.24 -0.54
N SER A 61 -24.24 -0.17 -0.36
CA SER A 61 -23.98 0.78 0.72
C SER A 61 -24.28 0.18 2.09
N ASP A 62 -25.30 -0.66 2.22
CA ASP A 62 -25.63 -1.36 3.46
C ASP A 62 -24.55 -2.36 3.85
N GLU A 63 -23.98 -3.07 2.85
CA GLU A 63 -22.84 -3.98 3.05
C GLU A 63 -21.61 -3.24 3.60
N ILE A 64 -21.26 -2.09 3.00
CA ILE A 64 -20.15 -1.26 3.47
C ILE A 64 -20.43 -0.72 4.87
N GLU A 65 -21.63 -0.19 5.11
CA GLU A 65 -21.99 0.37 6.41
C GLU A 65 -22.00 -0.72 7.51
N TYR A 66 -22.52 -1.91 7.20
CA TYR A 66 -22.48 -3.05 8.11
C TYR A 66 -21.04 -3.44 8.46
N PHE A 67 -20.17 -3.56 7.46
CA PHE A 67 -18.75 -3.87 7.66
C PHE A 67 -18.06 -2.83 8.56
N LEU A 68 -18.28 -1.53 8.28
CA LEU A 68 -17.66 -0.47 9.07
C LEU A 68 -18.19 -0.42 10.51
N ASN A 69 -19.48 -0.72 10.72
CA ASN A 69 -20.08 -0.84 12.05
C ASN A 69 -19.44 -2.01 12.83
N GLU A 70 -19.27 -3.18 12.21
CA GLU A 70 -18.58 -4.33 12.85
C GLU A 70 -17.15 -3.96 13.25
N ARG A 71 -16.40 -3.30 12.36
CA ARG A 71 -15.03 -2.84 12.68
C ARG A 71 -15.00 -1.74 13.76
N ALA A 72 -16.03 -0.94 13.87
CA ALA A 72 -16.15 0.04 14.95
C ALA A 72 -16.43 -0.63 16.31
N LEU A 73 -17.15 -1.76 16.33
CA LEU A 73 -17.47 -2.51 17.54
C LEU A 73 -16.26 -3.31 18.07
N ASP A 74 -15.52 -3.96 17.20
CA ASP A 74 -14.37 -4.81 17.57
C ASP A 74 -13.03 -4.06 17.58
N GLN A 75 -13.00 -2.83 17.08
CA GLN A 75 -11.80 -1.99 16.93
C GLN A 75 -10.69 -2.66 16.10
N ALA A 76 -11.04 -3.67 15.30
CA ALA A 76 -10.08 -4.37 14.45
C ALA A 76 -9.76 -3.59 13.19
N SER A 77 -8.52 -3.69 12.75
CA SER A 77 -8.11 -3.22 11.44
C SER A 77 -8.60 -4.15 10.34
N PHE A 78 -8.64 -3.63 9.13
CA PHE A 78 -9.02 -4.36 7.91
C PHE A 78 -8.04 -4.06 6.78
N THR A 79 -7.92 -4.99 5.84
CA THR A 79 -7.10 -4.80 4.65
C THR A 79 -7.89 -4.08 3.56
N PHE A 80 -7.25 -3.12 2.91
CA PHE A 80 -7.81 -2.38 1.79
C PHE A 80 -6.71 -1.95 0.82
N THR A 81 -7.03 -1.87 -0.47
CA THR A 81 -6.13 -1.33 -1.50
C THR A 81 -6.70 -0.02 -2.00
N PRO A 82 -6.16 1.13 -1.57
CA PRO A 82 -6.62 2.42 -2.08
C PRO A 82 -6.37 2.56 -3.59
N PRO A 83 -7.21 3.31 -4.30
CA PRO A 83 -6.98 3.60 -5.71
C PRO A 83 -5.59 4.19 -5.96
N SER A 84 -4.94 3.76 -7.04
CA SER A 84 -3.61 4.22 -7.48
C SER A 84 -2.44 3.93 -6.53
N GLU A 85 -2.60 3.07 -5.51
CA GLU A 85 -1.50 2.67 -4.63
C GLU A 85 -0.78 1.41 -5.12
N GLU A 86 -1.38 0.61 -5.96
CA GLU A 86 -0.69 -0.46 -6.66
C GLU A 86 0.25 0.13 -7.72
N SER A 87 1.49 -0.35 -7.73
CA SER A 87 2.51 0.07 -8.69
C SER A 87 2.98 -1.12 -9.51
N VAL A 88 2.74 -1.07 -10.82
CA VAL A 88 3.22 -2.06 -11.79
C VAL A 88 4.26 -1.40 -12.68
N LYS A 89 5.47 -1.97 -12.72
CA LYS A 89 6.59 -1.45 -13.52
C LYS A 89 7.31 -2.58 -14.25
N THR A 90 7.75 -2.31 -15.46
CA THR A 90 8.53 -3.24 -16.27
C THR A 90 10.00 -2.88 -16.25
N GLY A 91 10.84 -3.89 -16.38
CA GLY A 91 12.29 -3.73 -16.43
C GLY A 91 13.01 -4.99 -16.87
N THR A 92 14.27 -5.07 -16.51
CA THR A 92 15.13 -6.22 -16.81
C THR A 92 15.70 -6.79 -15.53
N TYR A 93 16.10 -8.06 -15.58
CA TYR A 93 16.79 -8.71 -14.48
C TYR A 93 18.02 -9.47 -14.94
N SER A 94 18.92 -9.71 -14.02
CA SER A 94 20.07 -10.60 -14.15
C SER A 94 20.22 -11.41 -12.87
N GLN A 95 20.27 -12.72 -13.00
CA GLN A 95 20.49 -13.66 -11.90
C GLN A 95 21.90 -14.25 -11.98
N SER A 96 22.60 -14.24 -10.84
CA SER A 96 23.88 -14.93 -10.65
C SER A 96 23.82 -15.64 -9.28
N GLY A 97 23.83 -16.97 -9.33
CA GLY A 97 23.58 -17.76 -8.14
C GLY A 97 22.14 -17.57 -7.65
N THR A 98 21.98 -17.26 -6.38
CA THR A 98 20.67 -16.91 -5.77
C THR A 98 20.37 -15.42 -5.81
N THR A 99 21.31 -14.58 -6.25
CA THR A 99 21.13 -13.13 -6.32
C THR A 99 20.47 -12.73 -7.62
N ILE A 100 19.34 -12.06 -7.55
CA ILE A 100 18.68 -11.44 -8.72
C ILE A 100 18.81 -9.91 -8.56
N THR A 101 19.46 -9.30 -9.54
CA THR A 101 19.53 -7.85 -9.68
C THR A 101 18.48 -7.40 -10.68
N VAL A 102 17.57 -6.53 -10.25
CA VAL A 102 16.47 -6.01 -11.08
C VAL A 102 16.73 -4.54 -11.39
N SER A 103 16.57 -4.17 -12.66
CA SER A 103 16.76 -2.81 -13.16
C SER A 103 15.45 -2.25 -13.69
N ILE A 104 14.90 -1.25 -13.00
CA ILE A 104 13.63 -0.57 -13.31
C ILE A 104 13.80 0.93 -13.05
N THR A 105 13.52 1.77 -14.03
CA THR A 105 13.63 3.22 -13.87
C THR A 105 12.73 3.73 -12.76
N ALA A 106 13.30 4.45 -11.80
CA ALA A 106 12.61 5.06 -10.66
C ALA A 106 11.68 4.07 -9.94
N HIS A 107 12.22 2.94 -9.48
CA HIS A 107 11.41 1.84 -8.89
C HIS A 107 10.63 2.26 -7.63
N GLN A 108 11.09 3.25 -6.86
CA GLN A 108 10.43 3.77 -5.64
C GLN A 108 10.18 2.70 -4.55
N LEU A 109 11.01 1.66 -4.53
CA LEU A 109 10.97 0.61 -3.51
C LEU A 109 11.90 0.96 -2.35
N PHE A 110 11.63 0.34 -1.21
CA PHE A 110 12.48 0.37 -0.02
C PHE A 110 12.96 -1.06 0.32
N ALA A 111 14.03 -1.15 1.10
CA ALA A 111 14.45 -2.43 1.62
C ALA A 111 13.34 -3.04 2.50
N ASN A 112 13.15 -4.35 2.38
CA ASN A 112 12.05 -5.14 2.97
C ASN A 112 10.66 -4.92 2.37
N ASP A 113 10.50 -4.11 1.31
CA ASP A 113 9.24 -4.10 0.56
C ASP A 113 8.94 -5.51 0.01
N SER A 114 7.69 -5.94 0.13
CA SER A 114 7.19 -7.14 -0.52
C SER A 114 6.70 -6.80 -1.92
N ILE A 115 7.18 -7.52 -2.92
CA ILE A 115 6.85 -7.32 -4.34
C ILE A 115 6.56 -8.66 -5.01
N THR A 116 5.71 -8.65 -6.00
CA THR A 116 5.52 -9.79 -6.92
C THR A 116 6.29 -9.53 -8.20
N VAL A 117 7.10 -10.49 -8.62
CA VAL A 117 7.87 -10.42 -9.86
C VAL A 117 7.40 -11.52 -10.81
N ASP A 118 7.03 -11.10 -12.01
CA ASP A 118 6.74 -11.94 -13.17
C ASP A 118 7.90 -11.79 -14.15
N PHE A 119 8.66 -12.88 -14.37
CA PHE A 119 9.78 -12.91 -15.29
C PHE A 119 9.29 -13.23 -16.70
N THR A 120 9.00 -12.21 -17.48
CA THR A 120 8.36 -12.31 -18.80
C THR A 120 9.28 -12.89 -19.88
N SER A 121 10.58 -13.01 -19.61
CA SER A 121 11.55 -13.75 -20.44
C SER A 121 12.70 -14.24 -19.59
N GLY A 122 13.47 -15.21 -20.12
CA GLY A 122 14.48 -15.94 -19.35
C GLY A 122 13.88 -17.16 -18.66
N SER A 123 14.52 -17.64 -17.60
CA SER A 123 14.13 -18.88 -16.89
C SER A 123 14.07 -18.72 -15.36
N ALA A 124 14.03 -17.50 -14.84
CA ALA A 124 13.80 -17.28 -13.42
C ALA A 124 12.35 -17.62 -13.04
N THR A 125 12.16 -18.03 -11.80
CA THR A 125 10.84 -18.45 -11.30
C THR A 125 10.09 -17.26 -10.73
N ASP A 126 8.86 -17.06 -11.22
CA ASP A 126 7.95 -16.04 -10.71
C ASP A 126 7.59 -16.24 -9.26
N GLY A 127 7.28 -15.15 -8.58
CA GLY A 127 6.87 -15.23 -7.18
C GLY A 127 6.86 -13.91 -6.44
N THR A 128 6.61 -14.03 -5.14
CA THR A 128 6.69 -12.91 -4.21
C THR A 128 8.06 -12.90 -3.54
N PHE A 129 8.69 -11.74 -3.55
CA PHE A 129 10.04 -11.53 -3.03
C PHE A 129 10.07 -10.33 -2.07
N SER A 130 10.99 -10.39 -1.10
CA SER A 130 11.36 -9.20 -0.33
C SER A 130 12.55 -8.51 -0.99
N VAL A 131 12.51 -7.19 -1.08
CA VAL A 131 13.66 -6.38 -1.52
C VAL A 131 14.77 -6.46 -0.48
N VAL A 132 15.89 -7.07 -0.83
CA VAL A 132 17.02 -7.26 0.09
C VAL A 132 17.80 -5.97 0.27
N SER A 133 18.13 -5.29 -0.84
CA SER A 133 18.88 -4.05 -0.83
C SER A 133 18.60 -3.21 -2.07
N LEU A 134 18.89 -1.94 -1.96
CA LEU A 134 18.82 -0.97 -3.06
C LEU A 134 20.25 -0.60 -3.48
N THR A 135 20.57 -0.80 -4.75
CA THR A 135 21.84 -0.34 -5.30
C THR A 135 21.79 1.16 -5.62
N ASN A 136 20.67 1.60 -6.21
CA ASN A 136 20.37 3.00 -6.52
C ASN A 136 18.87 3.17 -6.80
N ALA A 137 18.42 4.32 -7.24
CA ALA A 137 17.01 4.62 -7.54
C ALA A 137 16.41 3.76 -8.68
N ASN A 138 17.26 3.07 -9.47
CA ASN A 138 16.86 2.29 -10.63
C ASN A 138 17.20 0.80 -10.52
N THR A 139 17.88 0.39 -9.44
CA THR A 139 18.37 -0.99 -9.32
C THR A 139 18.26 -1.48 -7.89
N PHE A 140 17.68 -2.66 -7.72
CA PHE A 140 17.53 -3.34 -6.44
C PHE A 140 17.83 -4.83 -6.57
N VAL A 141 17.97 -5.48 -5.41
CA VAL A 141 18.35 -6.89 -5.29
C VAL A 141 17.26 -7.66 -4.54
N ILE A 142 16.94 -8.85 -5.07
CA ILE A 142 16.11 -9.87 -4.42
C ILE A 142 16.82 -11.20 -4.39
N THR A 143 16.35 -12.15 -3.58
CA THR A 143 16.96 -13.49 -3.46
C THR A 143 16.05 -14.55 -4.08
N ALA A 144 16.56 -15.28 -5.03
CA ALA A 144 15.89 -16.45 -5.62
C ALA A 144 15.95 -17.66 -4.68
N GLY A 145 14.95 -18.55 -4.79
CA GLY A 145 14.92 -19.84 -4.07
C GLY A 145 15.90 -20.86 -4.61
N SER A 146 16.42 -20.67 -5.83
CA SER A 146 17.36 -21.58 -6.49
C SER A 146 18.50 -20.84 -7.17
N SER A 147 19.68 -21.47 -7.22
CA SER A 147 20.86 -20.92 -7.88
C SER A 147 20.76 -21.15 -9.39
N ALA A 148 20.93 -20.08 -10.16
CA ALA A 148 20.95 -20.11 -11.62
C ALA A 148 21.77 -18.94 -12.19
N THR A 149 22.05 -19.00 -13.49
CA THR A 149 22.60 -17.87 -14.26
C THR A 149 21.68 -17.63 -15.44
N ASN A 150 20.92 -16.56 -15.39
CA ASN A 150 20.00 -16.18 -16.46
C ASN A 150 19.72 -14.67 -16.42
N SER A 151 19.05 -14.19 -17.45
CA SER A 151 18.63 -12.79 -17.56
C SER A 151 17.44 -12.66 -18.49
N GLY A 152 16.73 -11.56 -18.37
CA GLY A 152 15.56 -11.30 -19.22
C GLY A 152 14.79 -10.06 -18.78
N ASN A 153 13.54 -10.01 -19.22
CA ASN A 153 12.60 -8.97 -18.85
C ASN A 153 11.75 -9.42 -17.67
N CYS A 154 11.28 -8.47 -16.90
CA CYS A 154 10.36 -8.73 -15.80
C CYS A 154 9.35 -7.61 -15.63
N THR A 155 8.22 -7.96 -15.01
CA THR A 155 7.22 -7.04 -14.48
C THR A 155 7.23 -7.15 -12.98
N VAL A 156 7.32 -6.03 -12.30
CA VAL A 156 7.33 -5.94 -10.84
C VAL A 156 6.08 -5.20 -10.38
N THR A 157 5.31 -5.87 -9.52
CA THR A 157 4.11 -5.32 -8.90
C THR A 157 4.38 -5.13 -7.41
N LYS A 158 4.25 -3.89 -6.92
CA LYS A 158 4.15 -3.59 -5.51
C LYS A 158 2.68 -3.44 -5.16
N SER A 159 2.17 -4.29 -4.27
CA SER A 159 0.81 -4.15 -3.77
C SER A 159 0.65 -2.85 -3.01
N GLY A 160 -0.45 -2.16 -3.26
CA GLY A 160 -0.89 -1.01 -2.48
C GLY A 160 -1.74 -1.36 -1.26
N THR A 161 -1.93 -2.66 -0.99
CA THR A 161 -2.74 -3.12 0.13
C THR A 161 -2.04 -2.83 1.44
N SER A 162 -2.76 -2.20 2.36
CA SER A 162 -2.31 -1.91 3.73
C SER A 162 -3.45 -2.18 4.71
N ASN A 163 -3.13 -2.08 6.00
CA ASN A 163 -4.10 -2.21 7.09
C ASN A 163 -4.65 -0.84 7.44
N PHE A 164 -5.96 -0.78 7.61
CA PHE A 164 -6.66 0.46 7.89
C PHE A 164 -7.62 0.32 9.06
N VAL A 165 -7.89 1.46 9.70
CA VAL A 165 -9.06 1.67 10.56
C VAL A 165 -9.89 2.79 9.96
N CYS A 166 -11.22 2.72 10.09
CA CYS A 166 -12.10 3.78 9.67
C CYS A 166 -12.32 4.74 10.84
N GLU A 167 -11.92 6.00 10.68
CA GLU A 167 -12.09 7.02 11.73
C GLU A 167 -13.48 7.64 11.72
N SER A 168 -14.08 7.75 10.54
CA SER A 168 -15.44 8.31 10.39
C SER A 168 -16.01 7.93 9.03
N TRP A 169 -17.33 7.80 8.99
CA TRP A 169 -18.07 7.65 7.74
C TRP A 169 -19.44 8.29 7.83
N SER A 170 -20.01 8.59 6.68
CA SER A 170 -21.37 9.08 6.54
C SER A 170 -22.02 8.50 5.30
N LYS A 171 -23.31 8.22 5.36
CA LYS A 171 -24.11 7.73 4.26
C LYS A 171 -25.18 8.75 3.91
N SER A 172 -25.37 8.99 2.62
CA SER A 172 -26.48 9.78 2.09
C SER A 172 -27.17 9.04 0.96
N ILE A 173 -28.48 9.17 0.83
CA ILE A 173 -29.30 8.55 -0.22
C ILE A 173 -29.97 9.69 -1.01
N PRO A 174 -29.28 10.23 -2.03
CA PRO A 174 -29.83 11.34 -2.81
C PRO A 174 -31.00 10.95 -3.71
N TYR A 175 -31.05 9.69 -4.12
CA TYR A 175 -32.14 9.13 -4.97
C TYR A 175 -32.47 7.71 -4.55
N VAL A 176 -33.65 7.25 -4.93
CA VAL A 176 -34.09 5.86 -4.68
C VAL A 176 -33.06 4.88 -5.26
N ASN A 177 -32.63 3.93 -4.46
CA ASN A 177 -31.61 2.94 -4.77
C ASN A 177 -30.27 3.52 -5.26
N ARG A 178 -29.92 4.70 -4.78
CA ARG A 178 -28.61 5.34 -5.03
C ARG A 178 -28.11 5.97 -3.75
N ALA A 179 -26.99 5.46 -3.27
CA ALA A 179 -26.34 5.94 -2.07
C ALA A 179 -24.92 6.50 -2.35
N THR A 180 -24.45 7.31 -1.46
CA THR A 180 -23.07 7.78 -1.41
C THR A 180 -22.54 7.61 0.01
N ILE A 181 -21.39 6.96 0.15
CA ILE A 181 -20.67 6.84 1.42
C ILE A 181 -19.38 7.66 1.32
N ASN A 182 -19.18 8.54 2.29
CA ASN A 182 -17.90 9.19 2.52
C ASN A 182 -17.24 8.53 3.73
N ALA A 183 -15.99 8.12 3.62
CA ALA A 183 -15.26 7.46 4.68
C ALA A 183 -13.81 7.96 4.77
N THR A 184 -13.30 8.05 5.99
CA THR A 184 -11.90 8.39 6.24
C THR A 184 -11.18 7.15 6.80
N PHE A 185 -10.24 6.62 6.01
CA PHE A 185 -9.42 5.48 6.39
C PHE A 185 -8.03 5.94 6.78
N ARG A 186 -7.58 5.53 7.96
CA ARG A 186 -6.23 5.77 8.44
C ARG A 186 -5.44 4.46 8.42
N GLU A 187 -4.28 4.50 7.78
CA GLU A 187 -3.33 3.40 7.76
C GLU A 187 -2.80 3.12 9.17
N VAL A 188 -2.75 1.84 9.52
CA VAL A 188 -2.23 1.35 10.80
C VAL A 188 -1.15 0.31 10.56
N PHE A 189 -0.17 0.29 11.43
CA PHE A 189 0.95 -0.66 11.40
C PHE A 189 0.80 -1.60 12.58
N GLU A 190 0.31 -2.79 12.31
CA GLU A 190 0.12 -3.83 13.31
C GLU A 190 1.20 -4.90 13.15
N PRO A 191 1.58 -5.58 14.26
CA PRO A 191 2.59 -6.62 14.25
C PRO A 191 2.14 -7.88 13.51
#